data_07407b43d3fc415db074ba885f43f266
#
_entry.id   07407b43d3fc415db074ba885f43f266
#
_cell.length_a   1.000
_cell.length_b   1.000
_cell.length_c   1.000
_cell.angle_alpha   90.00
_cell.angle_beta   90.00
_cell.angle_gamma   90.00
#
_symmetry.space_group_name_H-M   'P 1'
#
loop_
_entity.id
_entity.type
_entity.pdbx_description
1 polymer ?
#
loop_
_entity_poly.entity_id
_entity_poly.type
_entity_poly.pdbx_seq_one_letter_code
_entity_poly.pdbx_strand_id
1 'polypeptide(L)'
;VSEDLTEVRWLSDYVPMLKGTYGDTPIFVFDSGVPGGSVLYCGGTHPYEPATSISAYVLMENLHVEKGIVYVIPQCSYSATTLGVQGNAYPAYCHVDTEWGTVQYKIGERNTNPLDQWPDNFTYINYPSGQSQAYNDLRNLNRCYPGRLDGTFTERVAYAIMEFIRTEDIDLSIDCHEASIMYPVVGTYVAHQRAEDITMMAAMELTGNGIFDMKYETSPNSLKGFTHREWGDYSD
;
A
#
# COMPACT_ATOMS: atom_id res chain seq x y z
N VAL A 1 2.48 10.39 16.55
CA VAL A 1 3.58 10.02 15.65
C VAL A 1 4.88 10.10 16.44
N SER A 2 5.80 9.18 16.20
CA SER A 2 7.12 9.14 16.83
C SER A 2 7.88 10.48 16.69
N GLU A 3 8.76 10.77 17.65
CA GLU A 3 9.65 11.95 17.61
C GLU A 3 10.65 11.89 16.44
N ASP A 4 10.89 10.72 15.86
CA ASP A 4 11.77 10.49 14.71
C ASP A 4 11.15 10.95 13.38
N LEU A 5 9.91 11.44 13.35
CA LEU A 5 9.32 12.00 12.14
C LEU A 5 10.09 13.25 11.71
N THR A 6 10.72 13.19 10.56
CA THR A 6 11.55 14.28 10.02
C THR A 6 10.81 15.17 9.03
N GLU A 7 9.91 14.57 8.23
CA GLU A 7 9.24 15.29 7.14
C GLU A 7 7.88 14.62 6.81
N VAL A 8 6.97 15.39 6.22
CA VAL A 8 5.77 14.86 5.55
C VAL A 8 5.79 15.36 4.11
N ARG A 9 5.84 14.43 3.16
CA ARG A 9 5.72 14.67 1.72
C ARG A 9 4.34 14.25 1.24
N TRP A 10 4.04 14.57 0.00
CA TRP A 10 2.77 14.23 -0.63
C TRP A 10 3.00 13.58 -1.98
N LEU A 11 2.10 12.71 -2.42
CA LEU A 11 2.19 12.14 -3.77
C LEU A 11 2.20 13.23 -4.86
N SER A 12 1.60 14.38 -4.59
CA SER A 12 1.65 15.53 -5.50
C SER A 12 3.03 16.16 -5.64
N ASP A 13 3.98 15.88 -4.76
CA ASP A 13 5.37 16.32 -4.92
C ASP A 13 6.05 15.58 -6.08
N TYR A 14 5.59 14.37 -6.39
CA TYR A 14 6.08 13.53 -7.49
C TYR A 14 5.19 13.63 -8.74
N VAL A 15 3.87 13.79 -8.56
CA VAL A 15 2.89 13.95 -9.64
C VAL A 15 1.97 15.13 -9.33
N PRO A 16 2.34 16.35 -9.73
CA PRO A 16 1.67 17.61 -9.34
C PRO A 16 0.18 17.68 -9.63
N MET A 17 -0.31 16.92 -10.62
CA MET A 17 -1.73 16.88 -10.97
C MET A 17 -2.62 16.21 -9.91
N LEU A 18 -2.05 15.53 -8.91
CA LEU A 18 -2.80 14.97 -7.79
C LEU A 18 -3.10 16.02 -6.71
N LYS A 19 -2.43 17.17 -6.74
CA LYS A 19 -2.55 18.20 -5.70
C LYS A 19 -3.98 18.65 -5.48
N GLY A 20 -4.44 18.54 -4.23
CA GLY A 20 -5.79 18.91 -3.83
C GLY A 20 -6.89 17.94 -4.26
N THR A 21 -6.52 16.76 -4.74
CA THR A 21 -7.45 15.65 -5.00
C THR A 21 -7.38 14.61 -3.88
N TYR A 22 -8.34 13.69 -3.85
CA TYR A 22 -8.29 12.53 -2.93
C TYR A 22 -7.26 11.45 -3.36
N GLY A 23 -6.47 11.69 -4.40
CA GLY A 23 -5.30 10.88 -4.77
C GLY A 23 -4.01 11.39 -4.14
N ASP A 24 -4.04 12.57 -3.54
CA ASP A 24 -2.88 13.18 -2.90
C ASP A 24 -2.76 12.71 -1.44
N THR A 25 -2.09 11.57 -1.24
CA THR A 25 -1.91 10.98 0.09
C THR A 25 -0.57 11.41 0.71
N PRO A 26 -0.50 11.60 2.04
CA PRO A 26 0.74 11.95 2.71
C PRO A 26 1.69 10.76 2.82
N ILE A 27 2.98 11.06 2.72
CA ILE A 27 4.11 10.16 2.91
C ILE A 27 4.87 10.65 4.14
N PHE A 28 4.90 9.86 5.19
CA PHE A 28 5.62 10.20 6.43
C PHE A 28 7.05 9.68 6.33
N VAL A 29 8.03 10.56 6.55
CA VAL A 29 9.46 10.28 6.38
C VAL A 29 10.15 10.25 7.75
N PHE A 30 10.86 9.18 8.01
CA PHE A 30 11.66 8.96 9.21
C PHE A 30 13.12 8.74 8.78
N ASP A 31 13.90 9.82 8.72
CA ASP A 31 15.30 9.79 8.30
C ASP A 31 16.21 9.88 9.53
N SER A 32 16.99 8.85 9.77
CA SER A 32 17.96 8.83 10.89
C SER A 32 19.12 9.80 10.72
N GLY A 33 19.34 10.35 9.52
CA GLY A 33 20.53 11.11 9.18
C GLY A 33 21.80 10.27 9.09
N VAL A 34 21.73 8.97 9.32
CA VAL A 34 22.85 8.02 9.20
C VAL A 34 22.69 7.21 7.92
N PRO A 35 23.71 7.17 7.02
CA PRO A 35 23.61 6.44 5.77
C PRO A 35 23.21 4.97 5.96
N GLY A 36 22.22 4.51 5.25
CA GLY A 36 21.67 3.13 5.31
C GLY A 36 20.72 2.86 4.17
N GLY A 37 20.02 1.74 4.22
CA GLY A 37 18.98 1.41 3.26
C GLY A 37 17.69 2.19 3.49
N SER A 38 16.79 2.10 2.52
CA SER A 38 15.47 2.74 2.53
C SER A 38 14.34 1.72 2.47
N VAL A 39 13.29 1.93 3.27
CA VAL A 39 12.13 1.04 3.32
C VAL A 39 10.85 1.86 3.16
N LEU A 40 9.98 1.43 2.27
CA LEU A 40 8.60 1.90 2.16
C LEU A 40 7.65 0.90 2.81
N TYR A 41 6.83 1.38 3.73
CA TYR A 41 5.74 0.61 4.35
C TYR A 41 4.39 1.22 3.96
N CYS A 42 3.57 0.44 3.25
CA CYS A 42 2.26 0.85 2.78
C CYS A 42 1.13 0.13 3.51
N GLY A 43 0.16 0.91 3.99
CA GLY A 43 -1.14 0.45 4.45
C GLY A 43 -2.26 1.03 3.60
N GLY A 44 -3.48 0.51 3.75
CA GLY A 44 -4.66 1.08 3.14
C GLY A 44 -4.67 1.11 1.61
N THR A 45 -3.93 0.21 0.95
CA THR A 45 -4.10 -0.06 -0.49
C THR A 45 -5.53 -0.52 -0.75
N HIS A 46 -6.09 -1.29 0.17
CA HIS A 46 -7.51 -1.55 0.26
C HIS A 46 -8.03 -1.09 1.64
N PRO A 47 -8.64 0.09 1.76
CA PRO A 47 -9.08 0.61 3.06
C PRO A 47 -10.14 -0.21 3.79
N TYR A 48 -10.79 -1.17 3.14
CA TYR A 48 -11.69 -2.14 3.80
C TYR A 48 -10.94 -3.25 4.55
N GLU A 49 -9.62 -3.26 4.47
CA GLU A 49 -8.68 -4.12 5.20
C GLU A 49 -8.04 -3.32 6.36
N PRO A 50 -8.77 -3.08 7.48
CA PRO A 50 -8.40 -2.05 8.46
C PRO A 50 -7.08 -2.33 9.19
N ALA A 51 -6.69 -3.59 9.39
CA ALA A 51 -5.43 -3.93 10.06
C ALA A 51 -4.21 -3.37 9.31
N THR A 52 -4.29 -3.20 7.99
CA THR A 52 -3.19 -2.69 7.17
C THR A 52 -2.88 -1.22 7.48
N SER A 53 -3.92 -0.39 7.59
CA SER A 53 -3.77 1.01 7.97
C SER A 53 -3.43 1.16 9.45
N ILE A 54 -4.07 0.36 10.32
CA ILE A 54 -3.79 0.37 11.76
C ILE A 54 -2.33 0.03 12.02
N SER A 55 -1.78 -1.00 11.36
CA SER A 55 -0.37 -1.37 11.50
C SER A 55 0.57 -0.24 11.07
N ALA A 56 0.25 0.49 10.00
CA ALA A 56 1.03 1.64 9.56
C ALA A 56 0.98 2.78 10.60
N TYR A 57 -0.19 3.09 11.19
CA TYR A 57 -0.28 4.10 12.24
C TYR A 57 0.48 3.68 13.49
N VAL A 58 0.35 2.43 13.95
CA VAL A 58 1.09 1.90 15.10
C VAL A 58 2.60 1.94 14.84
N LEU A 59 3.03 1.59 13.62
CA LEU A 59 4.43 1.72 13.23
C LEU A 59 4.91 3.17 13.37
N MET A 60 4.19 4.14 12.80
CA MET A 60 4.53 5.57 12.85
C MET A 60 4.58 6.12 14.28
N GLU A 61 3.80 5.57 15.21
CA GLU A 61 3.77 6.01 16.61
C GLU A 61 4.96 5.48 17.43
N ASN A 62 5.52 4.33 17.04
CA ASN A 62 6.54 3.62 17.79
C ASN A 62 7.88 3.49 17.09
N LEU A 63 7.98 3.96 15.84
CA LEU A 63 9.18 3.81 15.03
C LEU A 63 10.35 4.60 15.61
N HIS A 64 11.50 3.94 15.71
CA HIS A 64 12.81 4.53 15.93
C HIS A 64 13.77 4.04 14.86
N VAL A 65 14.36 4.95 14.10
CA VAL A 65 15.25 4.65 12.98
C VAL A 65 16.69 4.95 13.34
N GLU A 66 17.46 3.91 13.62
CA GLU A 66 18.88 4.04 13.96
C GLU A 66 19.76 4.34 12.74
N LYS A 67 19.35 3.84 11.55
CA LYS A 67 20.12 3.95 10.32
C LYS A 67 19.21 3.84 9.09
N GLY A 68 19.50 4.67 8.07
CA GLY A 68 18.71 4.69 6.84
C GLY A 68 17.42 5.51 6.96
N ILE A 69 16.46 5.23 6.10
CA ILE A 69 15.20 5.97 5.98
C ILE A 69 14.02 5.01 5.95
N VAL A 70 12.97 5.33 6.69
CA VAL A 70 11.69 4.64 6.60
C VAL A 70 10.63 5.61 6.11
N TYR A 71 9.93 5.23 5.06
CA TYR A 71 8.77 5.92 4.53
C TYR A 71 7.50 5.16 4.88
N VAL A 72 6.47 5.85 5.33
CA VAL A 72 5.18 5.21 5.66
C VAL A 72 4.05 5.93 4.93
N ILE A 73 3.24 5.17 4.20
CA ILE A 73 1.98 5.63 3.61
C ILE A 73 0.84 4.85 4.28
N PRO A 74 0.13 5.43 5.26
CA PRO A 74 -0.89 4.68 6.00
C PRO A 74 -2.18 4.45 5.23
N GLN A 75 -2.42 5.20 4.15
CA GLN A 75 -3.63 5.15 3.32
C GLN A 75 -3.27 5.35 1.85
N CYS A 76 -2.76 4.31 1.17
CA CYS A 76 -2.36 4.41 -0.24
C CYS A 76 -3.53 4.75 -1.16
N SER A 77 -4.71 4.16 -0.93
CA SER A 77 -5.95 4.46 -1.68
C SER A 77 -6.84 5.42 -0.90
N TYR A 78 -6.37 6.66 -0.69
CA TYR A 78 -7.07 7.63 0.14
C TYR A 78 -8.49 7.96 -0.37
N SER A 79 -8.70 8.03 -1.68
CA SER A 79 -10.03 8.21 -2.27
C SER A 79 -11.01 7.11 -1.82
N ALA A 80 -10.56 5.86 -1.74
CA ALA A 80 -11.40 4.75 -1.30
C ALA A 80 -11.79 4.84 0.19
N THR A 81 -11.05 5.59 1.02
CA THR A 81 -11.42 5.86 2.41
C THR A 81 -12.64 6.76 2.53
N THR A 82 -12.96 7.54 1.48
CA THR A 82 -14.10 8.47 1.48
C THR A 82 -15.44 7.77 1.25
N LEU A 83 -15.42 6.51 0.79
CA LEU A 83 -16.61 5.66 0.67
C LEU A 83 -16.90 4.94 2.00
N GLY A 84 -18.19 4.75 2.28
CA GLY A 84 -18.62 3.73 3.20
C GLY A 84 -18.54 2.36 2.53
N VAL A 85 -18.33 1.31 3.31
CA VAL A 85 -18.32 -0.06 2.81
C VAL A 85 -19.70 -0.38 2.21
N GLN A 86 -19.72 -0.96 1.02
CA GLN A 86 -20.97 -1.34 0.36
C GLN A 86 -21.69 -2.44 1.13
N GLY A 87 -22.94 -2.19 1.47
CA GLY A 87 -23.79 -3.11 2.19
C GLY A 87 -23.75 -2.95 3.72
N ASN A 88 -24.67 -3.61 4.39
CA ASN A 88 -24.86 -3.51 5.84
C ASN A 88 -23.92 -4.43 6.65
N ALA A 89 -22.96 -5.08 6.00
CA ALA A 89 -22.17 -6.15 6.59
C ALA A 89 -20.96 -5.66 7.38
N TYR A 90 -20.53 -4.40 7.17
CA TYR A 90 -19.32 -3.87 7.79
C TYR A 90 -19.62 -2.54 8.50
N PRO A 91 -19.04 -2.33 9.70
CA PRO A 91 -19.11 -1.03 10.36
C PRO A 91 -18.29 0.02 9.58
N ALA A 92 -18.69 1.29 9.67
CA ALA A 92 -17.93 2.39 9.05
C ALA A 92 -16.58 2.65 9.74
N TYR A 93 -16.41 2.13 10.95
CA TYR A 93 -15.22 2.31 11.77
C TYR A 93 -14.83 1.02 12.47
N CYS A 94 -13.53 0.76 12.54
CA CYS A 94 -12.92 -0.20 13.45
C CYS A 94 -12.58 0.52 14.76
N HIS A 95 -12.85 -0.12 15.88
CA HIS A 95 -12.57 0.42 17.21
C HIS A 95 -11.49 -0.42 17.86
N VAL A 96 -10.42 0.22 18.31
CA VAL A 96 -9.31 -0.43 19.02
C VAL A 96 -9.23 0.18 20.42
N ASP A 97 -9.40 -0.65 21.44
CA ASP A 97 -9.22 -0.22 22.81
C ASP A 97 -7.72 -0.13 23.15
N THR A 98 -7.32 1.03 23.64
CA THR A 98 -5.96 1.32 24.09
C THR A 98 -5.98 1.76 25.56
N GLU A 99 -4.83 1.87 26.19
CA GLU A 99 -4.71 2.40 27.56
C GLU A 99 -5.15 3.87 27.68
N TRP A 100 -5.20 4.60 26.55
CA TRP A 100 -5.65 6.01 26.49
C TRP A 100 -7.12 6.16 26.07
N GLY A 101 -7.84 5.04 25.87
CA GLY A 101 -9.23 5.01 25.42
C GLY A 101 -9.40 4.32 24.07
N THR A 102 -10.63 4.34 23.57
CA THR A 102 -10.97 3.72 22.28
C THR A 102 -10.59 4.62 21.12
N VAL A 103 -9.69 4.16 20.26
CA VAL A 103 -9.32 4.83 19.01
C VAL A 103 -10.20 4.30 17.87
N GLN A 104 -10.69 5.21 17.03
CA GLN A 104 -11.51 4.88 15.87
C GLN A 104 -10.70 5.00 14.59
N TYR A 105 -10.68 3.92 13.79
CA TYR A 105 -10.10 3.92 12.44
C TYR A 105 -11.20 3.77 11.42
N LYS A 106 -11.24 4.65 10.43
CA LYS A 106 -12.23 4.57 9.36
C LYS A 106 -11.95 3.39 8.45
N ILE A 107 -13.00 2.60 8.19
CA ILE A 107 -12.98 1.53 7.18
C ILE A 107 -13.54 2.13 5.89
N GLY A 108 -12.76 2.05 4.82
CA GLY A 108 -13.16 2.48 3.49
C GLY A 108 -13.63 1.31 2.63
N GLU A 109 -13.57 1.52 1.33
CA GLU A 109 -13.90 0.53 0.30
C GLU A 109 -12.60 0.00 -0.35
N ARG A 110 -12.73 -1.05 -1.16
CA ARG A 110 -11.62 -1.60 -1.97
C ARG A 110 -11.24 -0.68 -3.12
N ASN A 111 -12.24 -0.03 -3.69
CA ASN A 111 -12.13 0.70 -4.95
C ASN A 111 -12.18 2.20 -4.73
N THR A 112 -11.43 2.94 -5.55
CA THR A 112 -11.51 4.40 -5.65
C THR A 112 -12.95 4.88 -5.73
N ASN A 113 -13.27 5.98 -5.05
CA ASN A 113 -14.59 6.58 -5.04
C ASN A 113 -15.00 6.96 -6.48
N PRO A 114 -16.20 6.52 -6.93
CA PRO A 114 -16.69 6.90 -8.26
C PRO A 114 -16.84 8.40 -8.47
N LEU A 115 -16.93 9.20 -7.42
CA LEU A 115 -16.94 10.67 -7.54
C LEU A 115 -15.59 11.24 -7.97
N ASP A 116 -14.49 10.51 -7.73
CA ASP A 116 -13.14 10.91 -8.15
C ASP A 116 -12.76 10.31 -9.50
N GLN A 117 -13.45 9.23 -9.90
CA GLN A 117 -13.20 8.54 -11.18
C GLN A 117 -14.52 8.14 -11.85
N TRP A 118 -15.04 8.99 -12.74
CA TRP A 118 -16.22 8.75 -13.53
C TRP A 118 -16.15 9.51 -14.87
N PRO A 119 -16.63 8.93 -15.97
CA PRO A 119 -17.21 7.58 -16.14
C PRO A 119 -16.15 6.49 -16.19
N ASP A 120 -16.56 5.27 -15.79
CA ASP A 120 -15.74 4.07 -15.91
C ASP A 120 -15.87 3.46 -17.32
N ASN A 121 -14.79 2.85 -17.80
CA ASN A 121 -14.84 2.01 -18.99
C ASN A 121 -15.51 0.67 -18.68
N PHE A 122 -16.19 0.07 -19.67
CA PHE A 122 -16.80 -1.25 -19.50
C PHE A 122 -15.79 -2.41 -19.42
N THR A 123 -14.57 -2.15 -19.90
CA THR A 123 -13.47 -3.10 -19.84
C THR A 123 -12.25 -2.42 -19.26
N TYR A 124 -11.47 -3.15 -18.48
CA TYR A 124 -10.20 -2.69 -17.99
C TYR A 124 -9.06 -3.54 -18.56
N ILE A 125 -8.11 -2.87 -19.19
CA ILE A 125 -6.88 -3.46 -19.71
C ILE A 125 -5.72 -2.83 -18.96
N ASN A 126 -5.02 -3.63 -18.17
CA ASN A 126 -3.87 -3.14 -17.41
C ASN A 126 -2.75 -2.67 -18.34
N TYR A 127 -2.21 -1.51 -18.07
CA TYR A 127 -1.05 -0.96 -18.77
C TYR A 127 0.23 -1.24 -17.94
N PRO A 128 1.36 -1.60 -18.57
CA PRO A 128 1.55 -1.85 -20.02
C PRO A 128 1.34 -3.31 -20.42
N SER A 129 0.91 -4.18 -19.51
CA SER A 129 0.87 -5.63 -19.72
C SER A 129 -0.13 -6.07 -20.80
N GLY A 130 -1.17 -5.27 -21.05
CA GLY A 130 -2.27 -5.64 -21.93
C GLY A 130 -3.20 -6.70 -21.35
N GLN A 131 -3.02 -7.09 -20.07
CA GLN A 131 -3.87 -8.07 -19.41
C GLN A 131 -5.28 -7.51 -19.17
N SER A 132 -6.30 -8.26 -19.62
CA SER A 132 -7.69 -7.94 -19.29
C SER A 132 -7.97 -8.27 -17.83
N GLN A 133 -8.54 -7.30 -17.13
CA GLN A 133 -8.94 -7.38 -15.73
C GLN A 133 -10.47 -7.28 -15.63
N ALA A 134 -11.06 -7.58 -14.47
CA ALA A 134 -12.47 -7.32 -14.24
C ALA A 134 -12.77 -5.81 -14.38
N TYR A 135 -13.96 -5.45 -14.87
CA TYR A 135 -14.29 -4.05 -15.15
C TYR A 135 -14.17 -3.13 -13.91
N ASN A 136 -14.47 -3.65 -12.72
CA ASN A 136 -14.38 -2.92 -11.47
C ASN A 136 -12.92 -2.77 -10.97
N ASP A 137 -11.98 -3.55 -11.49
CA ASP A 137 -10.57 -3.47 -11.13
C ASP A 137 -9.89 -2.20 -11.66
N LEU A 138 -10.52 -1.48 -12.58
CA LEU A 138 -10.02 -0.17 -13.03
C LEU A 138 -10.01 0.88 -11.89
N ARG A 139 -10.73 0.65 -10.80
CA ARG A 139 -10.72 1.47 -9.58
C ARG A 139 -9.99 0.82 -8.41
N ASN A 140 -9.46 -0.37 -8.59
CA ASN A 140 -8.69 -1.09 -7.60
C ASN A 140 -7.21 -0.75 -7.73
N LEU A 141 -6.65 -0.01 -6.77
CA LEU A 141 -5.26 0.42 -6.82
C LEU A 141 -4.29 -0.76 -7.04
N ASN A 142 -4.52 -1.90 -6.37
CA ASN A 142 -3.73 -3.12 -6.51
C ASN A 142 -4.04 -3.93 -7.79
N ARG A 143 -4.55 -3.28 -8.82
CA ARG A 143 -4.71 -3.79 -10.19
C ARG A 143 -4.22 -2.79 -11.24
N CYS A 144 -3.86 -1.57 -10.79
CA CYS A 144 -3.54 -0.45 -11.67
C CYS A 144 -2.04 -0.18 -11.80
N TYR A 145 -1.17 -0.91 -11.10
CA TYR A 145 0.27 -0.74 -11.22
C TYR A 145 0.80 -1.26 -12.57
N PRO A 146 1.90 -0.70 -13.13
CA PRO A 146 2.65 0.44 -12.60
C PRO A 146 1.97 1.80 -12.77
N GLY A 147 0.78 1.83 -13.34
CA GLY A 147 0.05 3.06 -13.63
C GLY A 147 0.59 3.85 -14.82
N ARG A 148 -0.02 5.00 -15.09
CA ARG A 148 0.41 5.94 -16.15
C ARG A 148 -0.17 7.33 -15.92
N LEU A 149 0.57 8.35 -16.33
CA LEU A 149 0.21 9.74 -16.11
C LEU A 149 -1.05 10.19 -16.85
N ASP A 150 -1.28 9.66 -18.05
CA ASP A 150 -2.44 9.93 -18.92
C ASP A 150 -3.61 8.96 -18.68
N GLY A 151 -3.51 8.12 -17.65
CA GLY A 151 -4.51 7.12 -17.29
C GLY A 151 -5.70 7.63 -16.51
N THR A 152 -6.48 6.67 -15.98
CA THR A 152 -7.57 6.94 -15.05
C THR A 152 -7.04 7.55 -13.74
N PHE A 153 -7.92 8.04 -12.89
CA PHE A 153 -7.52 8.58 -11.59
C PHE A 153 -6.72 7.56 -10.76
N THR A 154 -7.19 6.31 -10.68
CA THR A 154 -6.51 5.23 -9.95
C THR A 154 -5.16 4.87 -10.57
N GLU A 155 -5.06 4.82 -11.91
CA GLU A 155 -3.78 4.61 -12.60
C GLU A 155 -2.77 5.74 -12.33
N ARG A 156 -3.23 6.98 -12.18
CA ARG A 156 -2.35 8.12 -11.82
C ARG A 156 -1.83 8.02 -10.39
N VAL A 157 -2.66 7.56 -9.44
CA VAL A 157 -2.22 7.30 -8.06
C VAL A 157 -1.19 6.18 -8.03
N ALA A 158 -1.43 5.07 -8.76
CA ALA A 158 -0.45 4.00 -8.91
C ALA A 158 0.86 4.51 -9.51
N TYR A 159 0.78 5.32 -10.57
CA TYR A 159 1.94 5.94 -11.19
C TYR A 159 2.71 6.84 -10.21
N ALA A 160 2.01 7.64 -9.42
CA ALA A 160 2.65 8.53 -8.44
C ALA A 160 3.42 7.76 -7.35
N ILE A 161 2.88 6.64 -6.88
CA ILE A 161 3.58 5.75 -5.94
C ILE A 161 4.83 5.15 -6.63
N MET A 162 4.74 4.76 -7.90
CA MET A 162 5.90 4.28 -8.67
C MET A 162 6.97 5.37 -8.87
N GLU A 163 6.56 6.60 -9.20
CA GLU A 163 7.50 7.73 -9.31
C GLU A 163 8.17 8.05 -7.98
N PHE A 164 7.43 7.97 -6.88
CA PHE A 164 7.99 8.10 -5.54
C PHE A 164 9.06 7.00 -5.28
N ILE A 165 8.73 5.72 -5.53
CA ILE A 165 9.68 4.60 -5.36
C ILE A 165 10.96 4.82 -6.17
N ARG A 166 10.83 5.24 -7.44
CA ARG A 166 11.99 5.50 -8.33
C ARG A 166 12.80 6.72 -7.91
N THR A 167 12.11 7.82 -7.57
CA THR A 167 12.76 9.09 -7.26
C THR A 167 13.56 9.01 -5.96
N GLU A 168 13.04 8.29 -4.97
CA GLU A 168 13.69 8.11 -3.67
C GLU A 168 14.65 6.90 -3.65
N ASP A 169 14.78 6.16 -4.75
CA ASP A 169 15.64 4.97 -4.89
C ASP A 169 15.40 3.99 -3.74
N ILE A 170 14.15 3.56 -3.56
CA ILE A 170 13.73 2.76 -2.40
C ILE A 170 14.20 1.32 -2.55
N ASP A 171 14.99 0.85 -1.56
CA ASP A 171 15.56 -0.50 -1.56
C ASP A 171 14.54 -1.61 -1.34
N LEU A 172 13.53 -1.35 -0.48
CA LEU A 172 12.51 -2.35 -0.13
C LEU A 172 11.14 -1.70 0.04
N SER A 173 10.14 -2.23 -0.65
CA SER A 173 8.74 -1.79 -0.52
C SER A 173 7.86 -2.92 0.00
N ILE A 174 7.05 -2.63 1.01
CA ILE A 174 6.13 -3.56 1.67
C ILE A 174 4.72 -3.03 1.53
N ASP A 175 3.80 -3.81 0.97
CA ASP A 175 2.38 -3.50 0.89
C ASP A 175 1.58 -4.48 1.75
N CYS A 176 0.89 -3.97 2.75
CA CYS A 176 0.14 -4.77 3.71
C CYS A 176 -1.28 -5.03 3.23
N HIS A 177 -1.70 -6.29 3.32
CA HIS A 177 -3.04 -6.74 2.96
C HIS A 177 -3.65 -7.63 4.03
N GLU A 178 -4.97 -7.66 4.10
CA GLU A 178 -5.71 -8.71 4.77
C GLU A 178 -6.28 -9.68 3.74
N ALA A 179 -6.32 -10.96 4.10
CA ALA A 179 -6.97 -11.97 3.29
C ALA A 179 -7.95 -12.77 4.15
N SER A 180 -9.06 -13.22 3.54
CA SER A 180 -9.95 -14.18 4.20
C SER A 180 -9.18 -15.45 4.53
N ILE A 181 -9.48 -16.04 5.71
CA ILE A 181 -8.91 -17.32 6.15
C ILE A 181 -9.12 -18.48 5.18
N MET A 182 -10.00 -18.29 4.19
CA MET A 182 -10.24 -19.28 3.13
C MET A 182 -9.22 -19.20 1.99
N TYR A 183 -8.43 -18.13 1.91
CA TYR A 183 -7.42 -17.98 0.88
C TYR A 183 -6.08 -18.57 1.34
N PRO A 184 -5.34 -19.29 0.47
CA PRO A 184 -4.06 -19.91 0.82
C PRO A 184 -2.97 -18.89 1.19
N VAL A 185 -3.12 -17.64 0.78
CA VAL A 185 -2.15 -16.55 1.03
C VAL A 185 -2.27 -15.89 2.41
N VAL A 186 -3.16 -16.37 3.28
CA VAL A 186 -3.21 -15.89 4.67
C VAL A 186 -1.91 -16.23 5.39
N GLY A 187 -1.34 -15.24 6.09
CA GLY A 187 -0.05 -15.39 6.76
C GLY A 187 1.10 -15.69 5.79
N THR A 188 1.08 -15.07 4.61
CA THR A 188 2.05 -15.32 3.54
C THR A 188 2.70 -14.02 3.08
N TYR A 189 4.01 -14.02 2.97
CA TYR A 189 4.70 -13.04 2.15
C TYR A 189 4.64 -13.47 0.68
N VAL A 190 4.08 -12.63 -0.17
CA VAL A 190 4.12 -12.79 -1.63
C VAL A 190 5.14 -11.79 -2.17
N ALA A 191 6.31 -12.28 -2.55
CA ALA A 191 7.44 -11.43 -2.88
C ALA A 191 7.83 -11.49 -4.36
N HIS A 192 8.26 -10.34 -4.89
CA HIS A 192 8.96 -10.30 -6.16
C HIS A 192 10.28 -11.09 -6.07
N GLN A 193 10.74 -11.67 -7.18
CA GLN A 193 11.99 -12.45 -7.22
C GLN A 193 13.21 -11.67 -6.70
N ARG A 194 13.24 -10.35 -6.91
CA ARG A 194 14.33 -9.47 -6.40
C ARG A 194 14.34 -9.34 -4.87
N ALA A 195 13.23 -9.65 -4.19
CA ALA A 195 13.08 -9.55 -2.74
C ALA A 195 13.02 -10.93 -2.04
N GLU A 196 13.28 -12.03 -2.75
CA GLU A 196 13.15 -13.39 -2.20
C GLU A 196 13.98 -13.60 -0.95
N ASP A 197 15.28 -13.31 -1.02
CA ASP A 197 16.21 -13.59 0.08
C ASP A 197 15.81 -12.84 1.37
N ILE A 198 15.54 -11.54 1.26
CA ILE A 198 15.16 -10.72 2.43
C ILE A 198 13.79 -11.15 2.98
N THR A 199 12.86 -11.53 2.12
CA THR A 199 11.52 -11.98 2.53
C THR A 199 11.58 -13.33 3.23
N MET A 200 12.39 -14.27 2.74
CA MET A 200 12.61 -15.55 3.39
C MET A 200 13.27 -15.37 4.76
N MET A 201 14.26 -14.49 4.87
CA MET A 201 14.88 -14.16 6.17
C MET A 201 13.87 -13.59 7.16
N ALA A 202 13.02 -12.66 6.72
CA ALA A 202 11.97 -12.08 7.56
C ALA A 202 10.94 -13.13 8.03
N ALA A 203 10.51 -14.02 7.13
CA ALA A 203 9.58 -15.11 7.48
C ALA A 203 10.20 -16.09 8.51
N MET A 204 11.47 -16.45 8.31
CA MET A 204 12.21 -17.31 9.24
C MET A 204 12.36 -16.65 10.62
N GLU A 205 12.66 -15.37 10.67
CA GLU A 205 12.81 -14.60 11.92
C GLU A 205 11.51 -14.56 12.72
N LEU A 206 10.39 -14.25 12.08
CA LEU A 206 9.08 -14.23 12.74
C LEU A 206 8.66 -15.62 13.24
N THR A 207 8.88 -16.66 12.43
CA THR A 207 8.58 -18.04 12.81
C THR A 207 9.50 -18.52 13.93
N GLY A 208 10.80 -18.24 13.82
CA GLY A 208 11.81 -18.64 14.81
C GLY A 208 11.59 -18.01 16.18
N ASN A 209 11.10 -16.79 16.22
CA ASN A 209 10.74 -16.09 17.45
C ASN A 209 9.34 -16.43 17.98
N GLY A 210 8.61 -17.35 17.34
CA GLY A 210 7.26 -17.76 17.75
C GLY A 210 6.21 -16.64 17.62
N ILE A 211 6.48 -15.59 16.83
CA ILE A 211 5.57 -14.48 16.67
C ILE A 211 4.44 -14.89 15.73
N PHE A 212 4.78 -15.52 14.61
CA PHE A 212 3.80 -15.99 13.62
C PHE A 212 4.42 -17.04 12.69
N ASP A 213 3.63 -18.05 12.31
CA ASP A 213 4.06 -19.05 11.30
C ASP A 213 3.84 -18.45 9.88
N MET A 214 4.82 -17.68 9.44
CA MET A 214 4.77 -17.01 8.13
C MET A 214 5.18 -17.94 7.01
N LYS A 215 4.34 -17.97 5.98
CA LYS A 215 4.64 -18.63 4.70
C LYS A 215 5.32 -17.65 3.75
N TYR A 216 5.90 -18.21 2.71
CA TYR A 216 6.51 -17.45 1.63
C TYR A 216 6.04 -18.00 0.28
N GLU A 217 5.74 -17.11 -0.65
CA GLU A 217 5.44 -17.43 -2.04
C GLU A 217 6.10 -16.42 -2.98
N THR A 218 6.66 -16.92 -4.08
CA THR A 218 7.14 -16.05 -5.17
C THR A 218 5.97 -15.49 -5.95
N SER A 219 6.00 -14.19 -6.23
CA SER A 219 5.00 -13.51 -7.04
C SER A 219 4.85 -14.13 -8.43
N PRO A 220 3.66 -14.61 -8.82
CA PRO A 220 3.44 -15.21 -10.13
C PRO A 220 3.60 -14.19 -11.27
N ASN A 221 4.32 -14.53 -12.32
CA ASN A 221 4.48 -13.71 -13.51
C ASN A 221 3.16 -13.43 -14.26
N SER A 222 2.14 -14.24 -14.03
CA SER A 222 0.82 -14.11 -14.66
C SER A 222 -0.08 -13.07 -14.01
N LEU A 223 0.25 -12.58 -12.81
CA LEU A 223 -0.54 -11.57 -12.12
C LEU A 223 0.03 -10.17 -12.42
N LYS A 224 -0.73 -9.39 -13.19
CA LYS A 224 -0.35 -8.03 -13.60
C LYS A 224 -1.20 -6.97 -12.92
N GLY A 225 -0.58 -5.81 -12.66
CA GLY A 225 -1.22 -4.69 -11.97
C GLY A 225 -1.12 -4.73 -10.44
N PHE A 226 -0.46 -5.74 -9.87
CA PHE A 226 -0.32 -5.94 -8.43
C PHE A 226 1.00 -5.36 -7.89
N THR A 227 0.99 -4.84 -6.67
CA THR A 227 2.17 -4.31 -5.98
C THR A 227 3.30 -5.32 -5.91
N HIS A 228 3.02 -6.53 -5.45
CA HIS A 228 4.01 -7.61 -5.31
C HIS A 228 4.65 -8.05 -6.64
N ARG A 229 4.15 -7.59 -7.79
CA ARG A 229 4.74 -7.85 -9.11
C ARG A 229 5.33 -6.59 -9.72
N GLU A 230 4.50 -5.56 -9.87
CA GLU A 230 4.87 -4.40 -10.69
C GLU A 230 5.88 -3.48 -10.01
N TRP A 231 5.88 -3.41 -8.67
CA TRP A 231 6.90 -2.64 -7.96
C TRP A 231 8.31 -3.16 -8.25
N GLY A 232 8.50 -4.49 -8.26
CA GLY A 232 9.79 -5.07 -8.61
C GLY A 232 10.13 -5.04 -10.11
N ASP A 233 9.11 -5.11 -11.00
CA ASP A 233 9.32 -5.06 -12.46
C ASP A 233 9.61 -3.65 -12.97
N TYR A 234 9.14 -2.58 -12.28
CA TYR A 234 9.16 -1.20 -12.76
C TYR A 234 9.77 -0.19 -11.78
N SER A 235 10.51 -0.62 -10.76
CA SER A 235 11.17 0.28 -9.79
C SER A 235 12.44 0.96 -10.32
N ASP A 236 13.03 0.43 -11.39
CA ASP A 236 14.26 0.96 -12.01
C ASP A 236 13.96 2.08 -13.01
#